data_c8bbe0d20f8e9ee0e0738e7bd91845ae
#
_entry.id   c8bbe0d20f8e9ee0e0738e7bd91845ae
#
_cell.length_a   1.000
_cell.length_b   1.000
_cell.length_c   1.000
_cell.angle_alpha   90.00
_cell.angle_beta   90.00
_cell.angle_gamma   90.00
#
_symmetry.space_group_name_H-M   'P 1'
#
loop_
_entity.id
_entity.type
_entity.pdbx_description
1 polymer ?
#
loop_
_entity_poly.entity_id
_entity_poly.type
_entity_poly.pdbx_seq_one_letter_code
_entity_poly.pdbx_strand_id
1 'polypeptide(L)'
;QGSVLGPLLFSLYTSPISQIFANSSISFHLYADDTQIYVSFPPSDSSSYLNDLSDILNTVHTFLTCNRLTVNPTKTEFLLIGTLQQRSKVTSPSITFQGSTINPSKSARNLGFLFDSHLSHHFQISIICRSSFLQIRQLRQIRSSFDTNSSITLANSLVSSELVYCNSLYFNLIN
;
A
#
# COMPACT_ATOMS: atom_id res chain seq x y z
N GLN A 1 9.40 -0.09 21.83
CA GLN A 1 8.00 -0.17 21.40
C GLN A 1 7.09 0.17 22.58
N GLY A 2 5.98 0.92 22.32
CA GLY A 2 5.03 1.35 23.37
C GLY A 2 5.25 2.75 23.93
N SER A 3 6.28 3.49 23.48
CA SER A 3 6.45 4.90 23.86
C SER A 3 5.44 5.78 23.10
N VAL A 4 4.77 6.67 23.81
CA VAL A 4 3.87 7.68 23.23
C VAL A 4 4.61 8.64 22.30
N LEU A 5 5.88 8.95 22.58
CA LEU A 5 6.72 9.87 21.81
C LEU A 5 7.39 9.21 20.59
N GLY A 6 7.46 7.89 20.54
CA GLY A 6 8.15 7.17 19.49
C GLY A 6 7.68 7.53 18.07
N PRO A 7 6.37 7.45 17.77
CA PRO A 7 5.83 7.82 16.45
C PRO A 7 6.11 9.27 16.08
N LEU A 8 5.98 10.20 17.03
CA LEU A 8 6.24 11.61 16.80
C LEU A 8 7.71 11.88 16.47
N LEU A 9 8.62 11.30 17.25
CA LEU A 9 10.06 11.44 17.04
C LEU A 9 10.49 10.81 15.72
N PHE A 10 9.92 9.67 15.34
CA PHE A 10 10.17 9.04 14.06
C PHE A 10 9.72 9.93 12.89
N SER A 11 8.51 10.49 12.97
CA SER A 11 7.98 11.40 11.95
C SER A 11 8.83 12.66 11.80
N LEU A 12 9.29 13.23 12.90
CA LEU A 12 10.21 14.37 12.88
C LEU A 12 11.57 13.99 12.27
N TYR A 13 12.11 12.84 12.63
CA TYR A 13 13.39 12.34 12.13
C TYR A 13 13.37 12.06 10.63
N THR A 14 12.27 11.55 10.11
CA THR A 14 12.10 11.24 8.69
C THR A 14 11.52 12.39 7.86
N SER A 15 11.09 13.49 8.49
CA SER A 15 10.48 14.63 7.80
C SER A 15 11.31 15.22 6.63
N PRO A 16 12.67 15.21 6.63
CA PRO A 16 13.42 15.71 5.49
C PRO A 16 13.23 14.92 4.20
N ILE A 17 12.72 13.68 4.25
CA ILE A 17 12.37 12.88 3.06
C ILE A 17 11.34 13.63 2.20
N SER A 18 10.40 14.34 2.83
CA SER A 18 9.40 15.12 2.11
C SER A 18 10.02 16.20 1.21
N GLN A 19 11.17 16.77 1.60
CA GLN A 19 11.88 17.77 0.79
C GLN A 19 12.54 17.14 -0.44
N ILE A 20 13.01 15.90 -0.34
CA ILE A 20 13.56 15.15 -1.48
C ILE A 20 12.48 14.98 -2.54
N PHE A 21 11.28 14.59 -2.13
CA PHE A 21 10.14 14.42 -3.04
C PHE A 21 9.59 15.75 -3.56
N ALA A 22 9.51 16.79 -2.72
CA ALA A 22 8.99 18.10 -3.10
C ALA A 22 9.79 18.77 -4.23
N ASN A 23 11.07 18.43 -4.37
CA ASN A 23 11.93 18.91 -5.45
C ASN A 23 11.81 18.09 -6.75
N SER A 24 10.89 17.15 -6.81
CA SER A 24 10.66 16.28 -7.96
C SER A 24 9.23 16.44 -8.49
N SER A 25 8.97 15.90 -9.69
CA SER A 25 7.62 15.81 -10.27
C SER A 25 6.79 14.62 -9.74
N ILE A 26 7.26 14.00 -8.66
CA ILE A 26 6.68 12.77 -8.09
C ILE A 26 5.78 13.14 -6.91
N SER A 27 4.61 12.51 -6.86
CA SER A 27 3.71 12.62 -5.72
C SER A 27 3.99 11.51 -4.70
N PHE A 28 3.78 11.81 -3.42
CA PHE A 28 4.10 10.87 -2.34
C PHE A 28 3.14 11.00 -1.16
N HIS A 29 3.04 9.93 -0.39
CA HIS A 29 2.44 9.90 0.95
C HIS A 29 3.36 9.20 1.92
N LEU A 30 3.50 9.76 3.11
CA LEU A 30 4.25 9.18 4.23
C LEU A 30 3.26 8.82 5.33
N TYR A 31 3.29 7.57 5.77
CA TYR A 31 2.50 7.09 6.88
C TYR A 31 3.39 6.23 7.79
N ALA A 32 3.86 6.82 8.88
CA ALA A 32 4.87 6.22 9.74
C ALA A 32 6.09 5.75 8.93
N ASP A 33 6.40 4.48 8.91
CA ASP A 33 7.46 3.85 8.13
C ASP A 33 7.06 3.49 6.69
N ASP A 34 5.77 3.50 6.39
CA ASP A 34 5.27 3.25 5.03
C ASP A 34 5.40 4.51 4.16
N THR A 35 6.12 4.38 3.05
CA THR A 35 6.29 5.42 2.04
C THR A 35 5.64 4.98 0.74
N GLN A 36 4.66 5.73 0.29
CA GLN A 36 4.01 5.53 -0.99
C GLN A 36 4.45 6.61 -1.97
N ILE A 37 4.90 6.20 -3.15
CA ILE A 37 5.36 7.09 -4.22
C ILE A 37 4.53 6.76 -5.46
N TYR A 38 4.05 7.79 -6.15
CA TYR A 38 3.27 7.61 -7.36
C TYR A 38 3.54 8.70 -8.38
N VAL A 39 3.51 8.30 -9.63
CA VAL A 39 3.71 9.17 -10.79
C VAL A 39 2.75 8.75 -11.90
N SER A 40 2.19 9.74 -12.59
CA SER A 40 1.35 9.52 -13.77
C SER A 40 2.13 9.96 -15.00
N PHE A 41 2.18 9.08 -16.01
CA PHE A 41 2.92 9.35 -17.25
C PHE A 41 2.22 8.78 -18.48
N PRO A 42 2.41 9.38 -19.66
CA PRO A 42 2.00 8.77 -20.91
C PRO A 42 2.90 7.56 -21.24
N PRO A 43 2.36 6.47 -21.81
CA PRO A 43 3.16 5.28 -22.12
C PRO A 43 4.40 5.52 -22.98
N SER A 44 4.38 6.56 -23.85
CA SER A 44 5.50 6.97 -24.69
C SER A 44 6.75 7.37 -23.89
N ASP A 45 6.55 7.97 -22.72
CA ASP A 45 7.62 8.59 -21.95
C ASP A 45 8.01 7.73 -20.72
N SER A 46 7.49 6.50 -20.68
CA SER A 46 7.65 5.58 -19.55
C SER A 46 9.11 5.41 -19.09
N SER A 47 10.04 5.31 -20.03
CA SER A 47 11.47 5.09 -19.70
C SER A 47 12.07 6.27 -18.91
N SER A 48 11.73 7.52 -19.28
CA SER A 48 12.20 8.70 -18.56
C SER A 48 11.67 8.72 -17.13
N TYR A 49 10.35 8.56 -16.98
CA TYR A 49 9.71 8.58 -15.65
C TYR A 49 10.17 7.44 -14.74
N LEU A 50 10.42 6.25 -15.27
CA LEU A 50 10.93 5.12 -14.50
C LEU A 50 12.39 5.30 -14.07
N ASN A 51 13.21 5.97 -14.89
CA ASN A 51 14.58 6.35 -14.51
C ASN A 51 14.55 7.42 -13.42
N ASP A 52 13.75 8.49 -13.58
CA ASP A 52 13.59 9.54 -12.57
C ASP A 52 13.12 8.95 -11.22
N LEU A 53 12.18 8.00 -11.28
CA LEU A 53 11.70 7.29 -10.09
C LEU A 53 12.82 6.48 -9.43
N SER A 54 13.65 5.80 -10.22
CA SER A 54 14.79 5.04 -9.72
C SER A 54 15.83 5.95 -9.04
N ASP A 55 16.11 7.11 -9.62
CA ASP A 55 17.08 8.08 -9.08
C ASP A 55 16.59 8.68 -7.76
N ILE A 56 15.31 9.00 -7.67
CA ILE A 56 14.71 9.51 -6.43
C ILE A 56 14.71 8.44 -5.34
N LEU A 57 14.36 7.20 -5.67
CA LEU A 57 14.41 6.09 -4.72
C LEU A 57 15.82 5.88 -4.17
N ASN A 58 16.85 5.95 -5.02
CA ASN A 58 18.24 5.85 -4.59
C ASN A 58 18.68 7.04 -3.74
N THR A 59 18.17 8.25 -4.02
CA THR A 59 18.41 9.44 -3.20
C THR A 59 17.79 9.28 -1.81
N VAL A 60 16.55 8.81 -1.72
CA VAL A 60 15.87 8.51 -0.45
C VAL A 60 16.62 7.41 0.31
N HIS A 61 17.06 6.36 -0.38
CA HIS A 61 17.85 5.31 0.24
C HIS A 61 19.14 5.85 0.85
N THR A 62 19.88 6.70 0.10
CA THR A 62 21.11 7.32 0.58
C THR A 62 20.85 8.16 1.84
N PHE A 63 19.80 8.99 1.82
CA PHE A 63 19.39 9.77 3.00
C PHE A 63 19.12 8.86 4.21
N LEU A 64 18.30 7.81 4.03
CA LEU A 64 17.96 6.89 5.11
C LEU A 64 19.19 6.18 5.66
N THR A 65 20.09 5.71 4.80
CA THR A 65 21.34 5.05 5.20
C THR A 65 22.25 5.98 5.98
N CYS A 66 22.41 7.23 5.56
CA CYS A 66 23.16 8.26 6.31
C CYS A 66 22.54 8.50 7.70
N ASN A 67 21.24 8.34 7.83
CA ASN A 67 20.51 8.48 9.09
C ASN A 67 20.31 7.14 9.83
N ARG A 68 21.11 6.11 9.53
CA ARG A 68 21.07 4.80 10.20
C ARG A 68 19.73 4.06 10.10
N LEU A 69 18.95 4.38 9.08
CA LEU A 69 17.72 3.66 8.71
C LEU A 69 17.98 2.80 7.49
N THR A 70 17.36 1.62 7.45
CA THR A 70 17.51 0.69 6.33
C THR A 70 16.16 0.42 5.71
N VAL A 71 16.05 0.62 4.40
CA VAL A 71 14.88 0.20 3.64
C VAL A 71 14.93 -1.32 3.45
N ASN A 72 13.79 -1.97 3.59
CA ASN A 72 13.70 -3.39 3.28
C ASN A 72 13.29 -3.60 1.80
N PRO A 73 14.23 -3.98 0.92
CA PRO A 73 13.96 -4.11 -0.50
C PRO A 73 12.95 -5.23 -0.81
N THR A 74 12.86 -6.26 0.06
CA THR A 74 11.91 -7.37 -0.15
C THR A 74 10.45 -6.98 0.11
N LYS A 75 10.23 -5.84 0.80
CA LYS A 75 8.89 -5.27 1.05
C LYS A 75 8.56 -4.14 0.08
N THR A 76 9.51 -3.73 -0.76
CA THR A 76 9.27 -2.69 -1.75
C THR A 76 8.57 -3.30 -2.95
N GLU A 77 7.38 -2.82 -3.25
CA GLU A 77 6.55 -3.32 -4.35
C GLU A 77 6.37 -2.22 -5.40
N PHE A 78 6.48 -2.60 -6.67
CA PHE A 78 6.20 -1.72 -7.80
C PHE A 78 4.91 -2.16 -8.48
N LEU A 79 3.92 -1.26 -8.56
CA LEU A 79 2.63 -1.51 -9.18
C LEU A 79 2.44 -0.59 -10.38
N LEU A 80 2.36 -1.17 -11.59
CA LEU A 80 2.03 -0.44 -12.80
C LEU A 80 0.51 -0.50 -13.03
N ILE A 81 -0.16 0.64 -12.87
CA ILE A 81 -1.62 0.76 -12.98
C ILE A 81 -1.99 1.32 -14.35
N GLY A 82 -3.03 0.77 -14.97
CA GLY A 82 -3.56 1.24 -16.24
C GLY A 82 -4.36 0.18 -16.97
N THR A 83 -5.00 0.58 -18.07
CA THR A 83 -5.70 -0.36 -18.95
C THR A 83 -4.72 -1.33 -19.61
N LEU A 84 -5.21 -2.49 -20.04
CA LEU A 84 -4.38 -3.47 -20.76
C LEU A 84 -3.66 -2.86 -21.95
N GLN A 85 -4.34 -2.00 -22.72
CA GLN A 85 -3.77 -1.32 -23.87
C GLN A 85 -2.67 -0.32 -23.51
N GLN A 86 -2.81 0.40 -22.41
CA GLN A 86 -1.79 1.34 -21.93
C GLN A 86 -0.57 0.58 -21.41
N ARG A 87 -0.78 -0.43 -20.61
CA ARG A 87 0.29 -1.24 -20.02
C ARG A 87 1.10 -2.02 -21.06
N SER A 88 0.45 -2.52 -22.13
CA SER A 88 1.15 -3.22 -23.21
C SER A 88 2.08 -2.33 -24.04
N LYS A 89 1.90 -1.01 -23.98
CA LYS A 89 2.77 -0.03 -24.65
C LYS A 89 4.02 0.31 -23.84
N VAL A 90 4.03 0.00 -22.54
CA VAL A 90 5.21 0.22 -21.69
C VAL A 90 6.17 -0.94 -21.87
N THR A 91 7.29 -0.67 -22.51
CA THR A 91 8.31 -1.69 -22.82
C THR A 91 9.18 -1.91 -21.58
N SER A 92 9.30 -3.17 -21.15
CA SER A 92 10.16 -3.60 -20.04
C SER A 92 10.06 -2.72 -18.78
N PRO A 93 8.85 -2.55 -18.20
CA PRO A 93 8.69 -1.71 -17.02
C PRO A 93 9.47 -2.31 -15.84
N SER A 94 10.46 -1.60 -15.37
CA SER A 94 11.23 -1.97 -14.18
C SER A 94 11.82 -0.72 -13.54
N ILE A 95 12.04 -0.78 -12.24
CA ILE A 95 12.75 0.26 -11.50
C ILE A 95 14.01 -0.35 -10.88
N THR A 96 15.08 0.43 -10.82
CA THR A 96 16.33 0.01 -10.19
C THR A 96 16.43 0.62 -8.80
N PHE A 97 16.53 -0.23 -7.79
CA PHE A 97 16.64 0.18 -6.39
C PHE A 97 17.71 -0.64 -5.67
N GLN A 98 18.68 0.03 -5.06
CA GLN A 98 19.82 -0.61 -4.38
C GLN A 98 20.57 -1.64 -5.26
N GLY A 99 20.72 -1.36 -6.54
CA GLY A 99 21.34 -2.28 -7.49
C GLY A 99 20.50 -3.50 -7.87
N SER A 100 19.29 -3.62 -7.34
CA SER A 100 18.33 -4.67 -7.68
C SER A 100 17.27 -4.15 -8.63
N THR A 101 16.82 -4.98 -9.57
CA THR A 101 15.73 -4.66 -10.49
C THR A 101 14.40 -5.11 -9.87
N ILE A 102 13.48 -4.19 -9.68
CA ILE A 102 12.12 -4.47 -9.22
C ILE A 102 11.19 -4.43 -10.42
N ASN A 103 10.57 -5.56 -10.71
CA ASN A 103 9.57 -5.69 -11.77
C ASN A 103 8.17 -5.40 -11.24
N PRO A 104 7.21 -4.98 -12.10
CA PRO A 104 5.84 -4.75 -11.68
C PRO A 104 5.20 -6.01 -11.10
N SER A 105 4.63 -5.89 -9.92
CA SER A 105 3.79 -6.91 -9.32
C SER A 105 2.36 -6.83 -9.88
N LYS A 106 1.62 -7.94 -9.78
CA LYS A 106 0.20 -7.97 -10.17
C LYS A 106 -0.68 -7.23 -9.18
N SER A 107 -0.24 -7.20 -7.93
CA SER A 107 -0.92 -6.52 -6.82
C SER A 107 0.11 -6.06 -5.80
N ALA A 108 -0.21 -5.00 -5.08
CA ALA A 108 0.61 -4.44 -4.01
C ALA A 108 -0.28 -4.09 -2.82
N ARG A 109 0.27 -4.25 -1.61
CA ARG A 109 -0.44 -3.94 -0.37
C ARG A 109 -0.06 -2.56 0.13
N ASN A 110 -1.05 -1.71 0.39
CA ASN A 110 -0.87 -0.40 0.98
C ASN A 110 -1.82 -0.23 2.17
N LEU A 111 -1.29 0.04 3.36
CA LEU A 111 -2.05 0.20 4.61
C LEU A 111 -3.12 -0.89 4.81
N GLY A 112 -2.77 -2.14 4.52
CA GLY A 112 -3.68 -3.28 4.67
C GLY A 112 -4.61 -3.53 3.48
N PHE A 113 -4.80 -2.58 2.57
CA PHE A 113 -5.60 -2.73 1.37
C PHE A 113 -4.76 -3.28 0.21
N LEU A 114 -5.30 -4.24 -0.55
CA LEU A 114 -4.63 -4.84 -1.70
C LEU A 114 -5.12 -4.18 -2.99
N PHE A 115 -4.24 -3.44 -3.64
CA PHE A 115 -4.47 -2.87 -4.96
C PHE A 115 -4.00 -3.84 -6.04
N ASP A 116 -4.77 -3.99 -7.09
CA ASP A 116 -4.36 -4.69 -8.30
C ASP A 116 -4.07 -3.70 -9.44
N SER A 117 -3.33 -4.16 -10.45
CA SER A 117 -2.88 -3.34 -11.58
C SER A 117 -4.00 -2.78 -12.46
N HIS A 118 -5.24 -3.21 -12.27
CA HIS A 118 -6.44 -2.73 -12.97
C HIS A 118 -7.35 -1.89 -12.06
N LEU A 119 -7.03 -1.81 -10.76
CA LEU A 119 -7.89 -1.23 -9.73
C LEU A 119 -9.30 -1.85 -9.69
N SER A 120 -9.40 -3.15 -9.99
CA SER A 120 -10.66 -3.87 -9.97
C SER A 120 -11.13 -4.23 -8.56
N HIS A 121 -10.19 -4.21 -7.60
CA HIS A 121 -10.38 -4.58 -6.19
C HIS A 121 -10.92 -6.00 -5.97
N HIS A 122 -11.00 -6.83 -7.00
CA HIS A 122 -11.55 -8.18 -6.93
C HIS A 122 -10.83 -9.06 -5.90
N PHE A 123 -9.51 -8.98 -5.86
CA PHE A 123 -8.71 -9.74 -4.88
C PHE A 123 -8.97 -9.27 -3.45
N GLN A 124 -9.06 -7.95 -3.25
CA GLN A 124 -9.35 -7.37 -1.94
C GLN A 124 -10.74 -7.79 -1.44
N ILE A 125 -11.76 -7.69 -2.28
CA ILE A 125 -13.13 -8.12 -1.96
C ILE A 125 -13.15 -9.60 -1.59
N SER A 126 -12.47 -10.45 -2.35
CA SER A 126 -12.38 -11.89 -2.08
C SER A 126 -11.73 -12.19 -0.73
N ILE A 127 -10.67 -11.45 -0.36
CA ILE A 127 -10.00 -11.59 0.94
C ILE A 127 -10.95 -11.21 2.07
N ILE A 128 -11.60 -10.05 1.98
CA ILE A 128 -12.53 -9.57 3.00
C ILE A 128 -13.70 -10.56 3.18
N CYS A 129 -14.32 -10.99 2.09
CA CYS A 129 -15.41 -11.98 2.16
C CYS A 129 -14.94 -13.27 2.87
N ARG A 130 -13.79 -13.80 2.49
CA ARG A 130 -13.25 -15.02 3.10
C ARG A 130 -12.96 -14.84 4.59
N SER A 131 -12.35 -13.74 4.99
CA SER A 131 -12.06 -13.42 6.37
C SER A 131 -13.35 -13.27 7.18
N SER A 132 -14.30 -12.47 6.70
CA SER A 132 -15.60 -12.26 7.34
C SER A 132 -16.37 -13.58 7.53
N PHE A 133 -16.37 -14.48 6.54
CA PHE A 133 -16.99 -15.79 6.69
C PHE A 133 -16.31 -16.67 7.75
N LEU A 134 -14.99 -16.61 7.85
CA LEU A 134 -14.25 -17.32 8.90
C LEU A 134 -14.61 -16.79 10.29
N GLN A 135 -14.67 -15.47 10.45
CA GLN A 135 -15.04 -14.82 11.71
C GLN A 135 -16.49 -15.16 12.12
N ILE A 136 -17.45 -15.10 11.18
CA ILE A 136 -18.83 -15.51 11.42
C ILE A 136 -18.90 -16.98 11.88
N ARG A 137 -18.14 -17.87 11.24
CA ARG A 137 -18.07 -19.29 11.63
C ARG A 137 -17.53 -19.47 13.04
N GLN A 138 -16.46 -18.74 13.40
CA GLN A 138 -15.89 -18.79 14.74
C GLN A 138 -16.87 -18.25 15.80
N LEU A 139 -17.51 -17.10 15.53
CA LEU A 139 -18.53 -16.53 16.42
C LEU A 139 -19.70 -17.49 16.63
N ARG A 140 -20.15 -18.19 15.58
CA ARG A 140 -21.21 -19.19 15.69
C ARG A 140 -20.87 -20.32 16.66
N GLN A 141 -19.61 -20.74 16.72
CA GLN A 141 -19.18 -21.82 17.61
C GLN A 141 -19.21 -21.43 19.08
N ILE A 142 -18.92 -20.15 19.39
CA ILE A 142 -18.82 -19.66 20.76
C ILE A 142 -20.06 -18.88 21.23
N ARG A 143 -21.05 -18.69 20.35
CA ARG A 143 -22.24 -17.86 20.61
C ARG A 143 -23.01 -18.28 21.86
N SER A 144 -23.09 -19.57 22.15
CA SER A 144 -23.80 -20.09 23.34
C SER A 144 -23.20 -19.61 24.67
N SER A 145 -21.95 -19.15 24.66
CA SER A 145 -21.24 -18.64 25.84
C SER A 145 -21.43 -17.14 26.06
N PHE A 146 -22.17 -16.44 25.19
CA PHE A 146 -22.39 -15.00 25.25
C PHE A 146 -23.87 -14.66 25.27
N ASP A 147 -24.20 -13.55 25.95
CA ASP A 147 -25.49 -12.92 25.83
C ASP A 147 -25.64 -12.23 24.46
N THR A 148 -26.86 -11.77 24.15
CA THR A 148 -27.16 -11.15 22.85
C THR A 148 -26.36 -9.88 22.61
N ASN A 149 -26.20 -9.03 23.64
CA ASN A 149 -25.49 -7.75 23.49
C ASN A 149 -24.00 -7.96 23.23
N SER A 150 -23.37 -8.88 23.98
CA SER A 150 -21.98 -9.25 23.76
C SER A 150 -21.77 -9.87 22.36
N SER A 151 -22.71 -10.69 21.90
CA SER A 151 -22.65 -11.28 20.55
C SER A 151 -22.74 -10.23 19.44
N ILE A 152 -23.60 -9.22 19.59
CA ILE A 152 -23.72 -8.10 18.65
C ILE A 152 -22.43 -7.27 18.66
N THR A 153 -21.89 -6.97 19.83
CA THR A 153 -20.64 -6.20 19.96
C THR A 153 -19.48 -6.91 19.28
N LEU A 154 -19.34 -8.22 19.49
CA LEU A 154 -18.31 -9.02 18.85
C LEU A 154 -18.50 -9.09 17.32
N ALA A 155 -19.73 -9.27 16.84
CA ALA A 155 -20.01 -9.28 15.41
C ALA A 155 -19.67 -7.93 14.75
N ASN A 156 -20.02 -6.83 15.38
CA ASN A 156 -19.69 -5.49 14.86
C ASN A 156 -18.19 -5.22 14.89
N SER A 157 -17.48 -5.60 15.94
CA SER A 157 -16.04 -5.35 16.06
C SER A 157 -15.21 -6.23 15.13
N LEU A 158 -15.61 -7.44 14.82
CA LEU A 158 -14.84 -8.38 14.02
C LEU A 158 -15.26 -8.37 12.55
N VAL A 159 -16.57 -8.35 12.26
CA VAL A 159 -17.07 -8.51 10.89
C VAL A 159 -17.36 -7.15 10.27
N SER A 160 -18.17 -6.32 10.94
CA SER A 160 -18.59 -5.03 10.38
C SER A 160 -17.42 -4.07 10.21
N SER A 161 -16.45 -4.06 11.15
CA SER A 161 -15.26 -3.21 11.06
C SER A 161 -14.40 -3.56 9.84
N GLU A 162 -14.28 -4.85 9.52
CA GLU A 162 -13.52 -5.31 8.35
C GLU A 162 -14.24 -4.96 7.03
N LEU A 163 -15.56 -5.09 6.99
CA LEU A 163 -16.37 -4.72 5.83
C LEU A 163 -16.38 -3.21 5.54
N VAL A 164 -16.31 -2.40 6.60
CA VAL A 164 -16.33 -0.93 6.49
C VAL A 164 -14.93 -0.37 6.20
N TYR A 165 -13.86 -1.13 6.50
CA TYR A 165 -12.50 -0.67 6.26
C TYR A 165 -12.28 -0.35 4.79
N CYS A 166 -11.87 0.89 4.51
CA CYS A 166 -11.64 1.40 3.16
C CYS A 166 -12.83 1.31 2.20
N ASN A 167 -14.08 1.26 2.71
CA ASN A 167 -15.25 1.09 1.85
C ASN A 167 -15.46 2.24 0.86
N SER A 168 -14.91 3.42 1.13
CA SER A 168 -14.91 4.55 0.20
C SER A 168 -14.20 4.24 -1.13
N LEU A 169 -13.24 3.30 -1.14
CA LEU A 169 -12.56 2.86 -2.35
C LEU A 169 -13.44 2.01 -3.27
N TYR A 170 -14.55 1.49 -2.74
CA TYR A 170 -15.52 0.71 -3.53
C TYR A 170 -16.63 1.59 -4.13
N PHE A 171 -16.63 2.88 -3.82
CA PHE A 171 -17.62 3.81 -4.37
C PHE A 171 -17.44 3.92 -5.89
N ASN A 172 -18.53 3.80 -6.65
CA ASN A 172 -18.55 3.79 -8.11
C ASN A 172 -17.77 2.65 -8.79
N LEU A 173 -17.56 1.52 -8.12
CA LEU A 173 -17.16 0.32 -8.85
C LEU A 173 -18.29 -0.01 -9.85
N ILE A 174 -17.97 0.07 -11.14
CA ILE A 174 -18.88 -0.29 -12.22
C ILE A 174 -19.07 -1.81 -12.18
N ASN A 175 -20.33 -2.24 -12.12
CA ASN A 175 -20.72 -3.65 -12.24
C ASN A 175 -20.41 -4.18 -13.64
#